data_cd4b079dc9f7be633c3f369cbc921dcf
#
_entry.id   cd4b079dc9f7be633c3f369cbc921dcf
#
_cell.length_a   1.000
_cell.length_b   1.000
_cell.length_c   1.000
_cell.angle_alpha   90.00
_cell.angle_beta   90.00
_cell.angle_gamma   90.00
#
_symmetry.space_group_name_H-M   'P 1'
#
loop_
_entity.id
_entity.type
_entity.pdbx_description
1 polymer ?
#
loop_
_entity_poly.entity_id
_entity_poly.type
_entity_poly.pdbx_seq_one_letter_code
_entity_poly.pdbx_strand_id
1 'polypeptide(L)'
;MRLENLKQVIKASYLLQLRHGPFSERDLIGSLGSFDLSHVLNLGYLSEQKVEGESRYSLTEKGRAQIKVVLAGGVYDVLHLGHLAALTEAKSLGDVLVAVVATDVTVEMLKGRKPLFPEGDRKVLVEGLKPVDKAILGY
;
A
#
# COMPACT_ATOMS: atom_id res chain seq x y z
N MET A 1 1.03 -17.04 17.48
CA MET A 1 0.97 -15.64 17.01
C MET A 1 -0.44 -15.11 17.26
N ARG A 2 -0.56 -13.92 17.85
CA ARG A 2 -1.86 -13.29 18.07
C ARG A 2 -2.48 -12.85 16.74
N LEU A 3 -3.81 -12.83 16.65
CA LEU A 3 -4.54 -12.41 15.44
C LEU A 3 -4.13 -11.00 14.94
N GLU A 4 -3.92 -10.06 15.87
CA GLU A 4 -3.46 -8.71 15.55
C GLU A 4 -2.09 -8.71 14.87
N ASN A 5 -1.16 -9.53 15.37
CA ASN A 5 0.17 -9.65 14.78
C ASN A 5 0.11 -10.28 13.37
N LEU A 6 -0.76 -11.27 13.19
CA LEU A 6 -0.97 -11.90 11.89
C LEU A 6 -1.49 -10.88 10.85
N LYS A 7 -2.47 -10.07 11.23
CA LYS A 7 -3.01 -9.03 10.37
C LYS A 7 -1.95 -7.98 9.99
N GLN A 8 -1.06 -7.63 10.93
CA GLN A 8 0.05 -6.72 10.64
C GLN A 8 1.05 -7.33 9.65
N VAL A 9 1.34 -8.62 9.74
CA VAL A 9 2.19 -9.31 8.76
C VAL A 9 1.57 -9.26 7.37
N ILE A 10 0.27 -9.51 7.26
CA ILE A 10 -0.44 -9.48 5.97
C ILE A 10 -0.47 -8.08 5.39
N LYS A 11 -0.72 -7.04 6.21
CA LYS A 11 -0.67 -5.63 5.77
C LYS A 11 0.70 -5.24 5.25
N ALA A 12 1.76 -5.56 6.00
CA ALA A 12 3.13 -5.27 5.59
C ALA A 12 3.50 -6.01 4.30
N SER A 13 3.10 -7.28 4.17
CA SER A 13 3.29 -8.06 2.95
C SER A 13 2.61 -7.42 1.74
N TYR A 14 1.39 -6.95 1.91
CA TYR A 14 0.64 -6.25 0.86
C TYR A 14 1.37 -4.97 0.41
N LEU A 15 1.81 -4.14 1.35
CA LEU A 15 2.50 -2.88 1.06
C LEU A 15 3.87 -3.11 0.41
N LEU A 16 4.62 -4.12 0.84
CA LEU A 16 5.89 -4.51 0.22
C LEU A 16 5.66 -4.99 -1.22
N GLN A 17 4.65 -5.82 -1.43
CA GLN A 17 4.31 -6.33 -2.75
C GLN A 17 3.88 -5.25 -3.73
N LEU A 18 3.14 -4.23 -3.28
CA LEU A 18 2.81 -3.05 -4.08
C LEU A 18 4.04 -2.25 -4.50
N ARG A 19 5.09 -2.25 -3.67
CA ARG A 19 6.30 -1.48 -3.92
C ARG A 19 7.27 -2.18 -4.87
N HIS A 20 7.48 -3.49 -4.69
CA HIS A 20 8.59 -4.23 -5.30
C HIS A 20 8.17 -5.57 -5.93
N GLY A 21 6.92 -5.99 -5.81
CA GLY A 21 6.52 -7.37 -6.15
C GLY A 21 6.93 -8.36 -5.04
N PRO A 22 7.33 -9.58 -5.39
CA PRO A 22 7.76 -10.57 -4.40
C PRO A 22 8.89 -10.04 -3.51
N PHE A 23 8.78 -10.26 -2.20
CA PHE A 23 9.66 -9.69 -1.18
C PHE A 23 10.43 -10.77 -0.42
N SER A 24 11.50 -10.38 0.30
CA SER A 24 12.30 -11.27 1.15
C SER A 24 11.79 -11.28 2.59
N GLU A 25 12.20 -12.28 3.37
CA GLU A 25 11.95 -12.29 4.82
C GLU A 25 12.56 -11.07 5.51
N ARG A 26 13.75 -10.64 5.04
CA ARG A 26 14.44 -9.45 5.57
C ARG A 26 13.59 -8.18 5.42
N ASP A 27 12.88 -8.03 4.31
CA ASP A 27 12.00 -6.88 4.09
C ASP A 27 10.85 -6.85 5.11
N LEU A 28 10.26 -8.02 5.42
CA LEU A 28 9.23 -8.15 6.45
C LEU A 28 9.78 -7.86 7.85
N ILE A 29 10.95 -8.40 8.20
CA ILE A 29 11.59 -8.16 9.49
C ILE A 29 11.89 -6.66 9.65
N GLY A 30 12.39 -6.00 8.61
CA GLY A 30 12.63 -4.57 8.61
C GLY A 30 11.38 -3.73 8.86
N SER A 31 10.22 -4.22 8.43
CA SER A 31 8.94 -3.52 8.59
C SER A 31 8.24 -3.78 9.94
N LEU A 32 8.42 -4.97 10.51
CA LEU A 32 7.59 -5.48 11.61
C LEU A 32 8.38 -5.91 12.86
N GLY A 33 9.70 -6.08 12.74
CA GLY A 33 10.47 -6.79 13.72
C GLY A 33 10.31 -8.31 13.61
N SER A 34 10.35 -9.02 14.74
CA SER A 34 10.25 -10.50 14.76
C SER A 34 8.81 -11.00 14.55
N PHE A 35 8.65 -12.01 13.70
CA PHE A 35 7.39 -12.72 13.48
C PHE A 35 7.67 -14.18 13.11
N ASP A 36 6.64 -15.01 13.12
CA ASP A 36 6.75 -16.44 12.77
C ASP A 36 6.35 -16.65 11.30
N LEU A 37 7.34 -16.62 10.40
CA LEU A 37 7.13 -16.82 8.96
C LEU A 37 6.56 -18.21 8.66
N SER A 38 7.05 -19.26 9.36
CA SER A 38 6.58 -20.64 9.14
C SER A 38 5.09 -20.77 9.44
N HIS A 39 4.61 -20.10 10.47
CA HIS A 39 3.19 -20.08 10.82
C HIS A 39 2.34 -19.44 9.72
N VAL A 40 2.78 -18.31 9.18
CA VAL A 40 2.07 -17.58 8.10
C VAL A 40 2.03 -18.42 6.81
N LEU A 41 3.14 -19.10 6.48
CA LEU A 41 3.21 -20.02 5.34
C LEU A 41 2.28 -21.23 5.54
N ASN A 42 2.27 -21.82 6.72
CA ASN A 42 1.41 -22.97 7.05
C ASN A 42 -0.09 -22.61 6.98
N LEU A 43 -0.47 -21.38 7.30
CA LEU A 43 -1.84 -20.89 7.15
C LEU A 43 -2.24 -20.67 5.68
N GLY A 44 -1.27 -20.71 4.75
CA GLY A 44 -1.50 -20.49 3.33
C GLY A 44 -1.71 -19.02 2.95
N TYR A 45 -1.26 -18.08 3.78
CA TYR A 45 -1.40 -16.65 3.51
C TYR A 45 -0.26 -16.06 2.67
N LEU A 46 0.90 -16.73 2.68
CA LEU A 46 2.03 -16.43 1.82
C LEU A 46 2.40 -17.65 1.01
N SER A 47 2.90 -17.42 -0.20
CA SER A 47 3.58 -18.43 -1.04
C SER A 47 5.06 -18.10 -1.13
N GLU A 48 5.89 -19.15 -1.19
CA GLU A 48 7.33 -19.03 -1.39
C GLU A 48 7.69 -19.45 -2.81
N GLN A 49 8.62 -18.71 -3.42
CA GLN A 49 9.25 -19.06 -4.69
C GLN A 49 10.76 -18.84 -4.60
N LYS A 50 11.53 -19.61 -5.33
CA LYS A 50 12.97 -19.41 -5.47
C LYS A 50 13.26 -18.54 -6.69
N VAL A 51 13.98 -17.43 -6.46
CA VAL A 51 14.46 -16.53 -7.51
C VAL A 51 15.96 -16.39 -7.34
N GLU A 52 16.72 -16.85 -8.30
CA GLU A 52 18.19 -16.84 -8.25
C GLU A 52 18.77 -17.49 -6.98
N GLY A 53 18.13 -18.57 -6.50
CA GLY A 53 18.54 -19.29 -5.28
C GLY A 53 18.05 -18.67 -3.97
N GLU A 54 17.46 -17.50 -3.99
CA GLU A 54 16.89 -16.84 -2.81
C GLU A 54 15.39 -17.06 -2.70
N SER A 55 14.89 -17.17 -1.47
CA SER A 55 13.46 -17.25 -1.20
C SER A 55 12.81 -15.89 -1.33
N ARG A 56 11.75 -15.84 -2.12
CA ARG A 56 10.87 -14.68 -2.27
C ARG A 56 9.43 -15.08 -1.91
N TYR A 57 8.70 -14.15 -1.32
CA TYR A 57 7.36 -14.38 -0.81
C TYR A 57 6.36 -13.46 -1.48
N SER A 58 5.14 -13.95 -1.63
CA SER A 58 4.01 -13.18 -2.15
C SER A 58 2.74 -13.54 -1.39
N LEU A 59 1.81 -12.59 -1.25
CA LEU A 59 0.49 -12.89 -0.72
C LEU A 59 -0.27 -13.84 -1.66
N THR A 60 -0.87 -14.86 -1.06
CA THR A 60 -1.87 -15.68 -1.74
C THR A 60 -3.22 -14.95 -1.79
N GLU A 61 -4.17 -15.41 -2.59
CA GLU A 61 -5.55 -14.91 -2.57
C GLU A 61 -6.15 -15.02 -1.17
N LYS A 62 -5.89 -16.13 -0.48
CA LYS A 62 -6.33 -16.37 0.90
C LYS A 62 -5.74 -15.33 1.87
N GLY A 63 -4.45 -15.03 1.73
CA GLY A 63 -3.78 -13.98 2.53
C GLY A 63 -4.35 -12.60 2.24
N ARG A 64 -4.50 -12.26 0.96
CA ARG A 64 -5.07 -10.98 0.54
C ARG A 64 -6.49 -10.76 1.06
N ALA A 65 -7.28 -11.82 1.17
CA ALA A 65 -8.66 -11.78 1.68
C ALA A 65 -8.75 -11.46 3.17
N GLN A 66 -7.64 -11.53 3.92
CA GLN A 66 -7.60 -11.24 5.35
C GLN A 66 -7.63 -9.74 5.67
N ILE A 67 -7.41 -8.89 4.68
CA ILE A 67 -7.39 -7.42 4.85
C ILE A 67 -8.34 -6.75 3.86
N LYS A 68 -8.91 -5.63 4.31
CA LYS A 68 -9.71 -4.74 3.48
C LYS A 68 -8.86 -3.56 3.03
N VAL A 69 -8.64 -3.46 1.74
CA VAL A 69 -7.92 -2.33 1.12
C VAL A 69 -8.93 -1.32 0.59
N VAL A 70 -8.72 -0.07 0.96
CA VAL A 70 -9.52 1.07 0.48
C VAL A 70 -8.67 1.85 -0.53
N LEU A 71 -9.26 2.20 -1.66
CA LEU A 71 -8.65 3.07 -2.66
C LEU A 71 -9.32 4.44 -2.61
N ALA A 72 -8.52 5.49 -2.56
CA ALA A 72 -9.00 6.87 -2.64
C ALA A 72 -8.28 7.61 -3.77
N GLY A 73 -9.00 7.89 -4.85
CA GLY A 73 -8.47 8.59 -6.02
C GLY A 73 -8.66 10.11 -5.92
N GLY A 74 -7.69 10.86 -6.44
CA GLY A 74 -7.78 12.30 -6.50
C GLY A 74 -6.59 12.93 -7.24
N VAL A 75 -6.70 14.22 -7.50
CA VAL A 75 -5.61 15.02 -8.08
C VAL A 75 -4.58 15.37 -7.00
N TYR A 76 -5.03 15.76 -5.83
CA TYR A 76 -4.21 16.15 -4.69
C TYR A 76 -3.17 17.22 -5.04
N ASP A 77 -3.57 18.24 -5.78
CA ASP A 77 -2.66 19.29 -6.26
C ASP A 77 -2.23 20.22 -5.13
N VAL A 78 -3.20 20.87 -4.48
CA VAL A 78 -2.96 21.67 -3.27
C VAL A 78 -3.67 21.00 -2.10
N LEU A 79 -2.89 20.40 -1.20
CA LEU A 79 -3.45 19.72 -0.04
C LEU A 79 -4.00 20.72 0.99
N HIS A 80 -5.15 20.38 1.56
CA HIS A 80 -5.80 21.13 2.62
C HIS A 80 -6.53 20.20 3.60
N LEU A 81 -7.12 20.75 4.65
CA LEU A 81 -7.80 19.98 5.69
C LEU A 81 -8.92 19.09 5.15
N GLY A 82 -9.61 19.51 4.09
CA GLY A 82 -10.64 18.69 3.43
C GLY A 82 -10.11 17.38 2.88
N HIS A 83 -8.92 17.39 2.26
CA HIS A 83 -8.24 16.17 1.80
C HIS A 83 -7.88 15.27 2.98
N LEU A 84 -7.32 15.83 4.05
CA LEU A 84 -6.95 15.06 5.23
C LEU A 84 -8.19 14.43 5.89
N ALA A 85 -9.28 15.16 6.01
CA ALA A 85 -10.54 14.65 6.57
C ALA A 85 -11.11 13.50 5.72
N ALA A 86 -11.17 13.66 4.40
CA ALA A 86 -11.66 12.64 3.48
C ALA A 86 -10.79 11.37 3.51
N LEU A 87 -9.47 11.52 3.53
CA LEU A 87 -8.54 10.39 3.62
C LEU A 87 -8.61 9.69 4.98
N THR A 88 -8.80 10.43 6.06
CA THR A 88 -9.00 9.87 7.41
C THR A 88 -10.28 9.03 7.46
N GLU A 89 -11.38 9.54 6.89
CA GLU A 89 -12.64 8.80 6.78
C GLU A 89 -12.48 7.55 5.92
N ALA A 90 -11.83 7.66 4.76
CA ALA A 90 -11.54 6.52 3.89
C ALA A 90 -10.73 5.44 4.62
N LYS A 91 -9.71 5.82 5.39
CA LYS A 91 -8.92 4.89 6.19
C LYS A 91 -9.76 4.12 7.20
N SER A 92 -10.75 4.74 7.79
CA SER A 92 -11.65 4.11 8.76
C SER A 92 -12.49 2.98 8.16
N LEU A 93 -12.61 2.92 6.84
CA LEU A 93 -13.40 1.91 6.12
C LEU A 93 -12.66 0.59 5.88
N GLY A 94 -11.37 0.53 6.16
CA GLY A 94 -10.57 -0.68 5.92
C GLY A 94 -9.29 -0.72 6.73
N ASP A 95 -8.45 -1.70 6.38
CA ASP A 95 -7.18 -1.96 7.07
C ASP A 95 -6.02 -1.19 6.44
N VAL A 96 -6.07 -0.99 5.13
CA VAL A 96 -5.04 -0.32 4.34
C VAL A 96 -5.70 0.74 3.46
N LEU A 97 -5.16 1.95 3.45
CA LEU A 97 -5.56 3.02 2.54
C LEU A 97 -4.46 3.25 1.49
N VAL A 98 -4.82 3.04 0.24
CA VAL A 98 -3.97 3.38 -0.92
C VAL A 98 -4.57 4.61 -1.61
N ALA A 99 -3.83 5.71 -1.63
CA ALA A 99 -4.20 6.89 -2.39
C ALA A 99 -3.73 6.73 -3.85
N VAL A 100 -4.64 6.92 -4.79
CA VAL A 100 -4.35 6.89 -6.23
C VAL A 100 -4.28 8.33 -6.72
N VAL A 101 -3.08 8.79 -7.04
CA VAL A 101 -2.81 10.17 -7.46
C VAL A 101 -2.89 10.25 -8.98
N ALA A 102 -3.76 11.12 -9.51
CA ALA A 102 -3.89 11.31 -10.95
C ALA A 102 -2.58 11.81 -11.58
N THR A 103 -2.18 11.20 -12.70
CA THR A 103 -1.00 11.65 -13.45
C THR A 103 -1.23 13.05 -14.04
N ASP A 104 -0.14 13.76 -14.36
CA ASP A 104 -0.22 15.08 -14.99
C ASP A 104 -1.01 15.03 -16.30
N VAL A 105 -0.80 13.97 -17.09
CA VAL A 105 -1.54 13.73 -18.34
C VAL A 105 -3.04 13.59 -18.08
N THR A 106 -3.42 12.80 -17.09
CA THR A 106 -4.83 12.61 -16.72
C THR A 106 -5.48 13.92 -16.27
N VAL A 107 -4.78 14.71 -15.46
CA VAL A 107 -5.28 16.01 -14.99
C VAL A 107 -5.46 16.97 -16.18
N GLU A 108 -4.49 17.05 -17.09
CA GLU A 108 -4.56 17.89 -18.26
C GLU A 108 -5.72 17.50 -19.19
N MET A 109 -5.92 16.20 -19.40
CA MET A 109 -7.05 15.68 -20.20
C MET A 109 -8.41 16.03 -19.59
N LEU A 110 -8.55 15.90 -18.27
CA LEU A 110 -9.84 16.11 -17.59
C LEU A 110 -10.15 17.57 -17.28
N LYS A 111 -9.13 18.38 -16.97
CA LYS A 111 -9.30 19.77 -16.53
C LYS A 111 -8.87 20.82 -17.55
N GLY A 112 -8.26 20.42 -18.67
CA GLY A 112 -7.75 21.32 -19.71
C GLY A 112 -6.55 22.16 -19.25
N ARG A 113 -5.94 21.85 -18.13
CA ARG A 113 -4.76 22.53 -17.58
C ARG A 113 -3.86 21.57 -16.82
N LYS A 114 -2.59 21.86 -16.78
CA LYS A 114 -1.63 21.12 -15.94
C LYS A 114 -1.88 21.39 -14.47
N PRO A 115 -1.60 20.40 -13.60
CA PRO A 115 -1.60 20.64 -12.16
C PRO A 115 -0.48 21.63 -11.78
N LEU A 116 -0.61 22.23 -10.61
CA LEU A 116 0.39 23.19 -10.08
C LEU A 116 1.68 22.46 -9.72
N PHE A 117 1.56 21.26 -9.11
CA PHE A 117 2.68 20.41 -8.71
C PHE A 117 2.76 19.16 -9.58
N PRO A 118 4.00 18.72 -9.96
CA PRO A 118 4.20 17.48 -10.70
C PRO A 118 3.65 16.28 -9.96
N GLU A 119 3.24 15.26 -10.70
CA GLU A 119 2.67 14.02 -10.13
C GLU A 119 3.56 13.35 -9.08
N GLY A 120 4.88 13.38 -9.27
CA GLY A 120 5.84 12.83 -8.33
C GLY A 120 5.80 13.53 -6.97
N ASP A 121 5.77 14.86 -6.96
CA ASP A 121 5.68 15.66 -5.75
C ASP A 121 4.35 15.46 -5.05
N ARG A 122 3.25 15.46 -5.81
CA ARG A 122 1.90 15.21 -5.28
C ARG A 122 1.80 13.83 -4.61
N LYS A 123 2.38 12.81 -5.24
CA LYS A 123 2.45 11.46 -4.69
C LYS A 123 3.21 11.42 -3.36
N VAL A 124 4.38 12.04 -3.29
CA VAL A 124 5.21 12.08 -2.06
C VAL A 124 4.47 12.78 -0.93
N LEU A 125 3.85 13.92 -1.19
CA LEU A 125 3.11 14.68 -0.17
C LEU A 125 1.90 13.91 0.34
N VAL A 126 1.13 13.27 -0.53
CA VAL A 126 -0.04 12.46 -0.14
C VAL A 126 0.40 11.25 0.70
N GLU A 127 1.47 10.56 0.29
CA GLU A 127 2.00 9.42 1.04
C GLU A 127 2.48 9.81 2.45
N GLY A 128 2.90 11.07 2.64
CA GLY A 128 3.29 11.61 3.94
C GLY A 128 2.12 11.93 4.89
N LEU A 129 0.88 11.90 4.41
CA LEU A 129 -0.29 12.12 5.26
C LEU A 129 -0.56 10.91 6.15
N LYS A 130 -0.83 11.16 7.42
CA LYS A 130 -0.97 10.11 8.45
C LYS A 130 -1.94 8.97 8.08
N PRO A 131 -3.14 9.18 7.51
CA PRO A 131 -4.06 8.10 7.21
C PRO A 131 -3.65 7.25 6.00
N VAL A 132 -2.73 7.72 5.16
CA VAL A 132 -2.33 7.06 3.92
C VAL A 132 -1.23 6.04 4.19
N ASP A 133 -1.47 4.77 3.85
CA ASP A 133 -0.47 3.71 3.96
C ASP A 133 0.46 3.67 2.74
N LYS A 134 -0.06 4.00 1.56
CA LYS A 134 0.69 4.04 0.31
C LYS A 134 0.03 5.00 -0.69
N ALA A 135 0.84 5.70 -1.47
CA ALA A 135 0.36 6.42 -2.66
C ALA A 135 0.94 5.80 -3.93
N ILE A 136 0.10 5.69 -4.96
CA ILE A 136 0.48 5.23 -6.30
C ILE A 136 -0.02 6.22 -7.33
N LEU A 137 0.62 6.24 -8.51
CA LEU A 137 0.12 6.99 -9.64
C LEU A 137 -0.97 6.19 -10.36
N GLY A 138 -2.05 6.85 -10.73
CA GLY A 138 -3.14 6.27 -11.50
C GLY A 138 -2.95 6.54 -12.99
N TYR A 139 -2.99 5.47 -13.78
CA TYR A 139 -2.91 5.50 -15.24
C TYR A 139 -4.28 5.28 -15.88
#